data_6c518121776783f6afb8c39a3d33b642
#
_entry.id   6c518121776783f6afb8c39a3d33b642
#
_cell.length_a   1.000
_cell.length_b   1.000
_cell.length_c   1.000
_cell.angle_alpha   90.00
_cell.angle_beta   90.00
_cell.angle_gamma   90.00
#
_symmetry.space_group_name_H-M   'P 1'
#
loop_
_entity.id
_entity.type
_entity.pdbx_description
1 polymer ?
#
loop_
_entity_poly.entity_id
_entity_poly.type
_entity_poly.pdbx_seq_one_letter_code
_entity_poly.pdbx_strand_id
1 'polypeptide(L)'
;SCTMKLNAAAELLPVSWPEFARLHPFAPLDQALGYRHLADDLERWLAALTGFAAVSLQPNAGSQGEYAGLLVIRAWHRSRGDNHRDICLIPTSAHGTNPASAVMAGLKVVAVACDAEGNIDQDDLAARATEYADRLAALMVTYPSTHGVFETGIRHICEVVHRHGGQVYLDGANLNAQVGLSRPGAFGADVCHLNLHKTFCIPHGGGGPGVGPIGVAAHLAPFLPGHPFEDQTASAIGPVSAAALGSASILPISWMYLRMMGADA
;
A
#
# COMPACT_ATOMS: atom_id res chain seq x y z
N SER A 1 -1.38 -6.07 -13.55
CA SER A 1 -1.40 -5.50 -14.90
C SER A 1 -1.43 -3.98 -14.82
N CYS A 2 -0.52 -3.34 -15.54
CA CYS A 2 -0.51 -1.90 -15.67
C CYS A 2 -1.69 -1.49 -16.56
N THR A 3 -2.83 -1.19 -15.96
CA THR A 3 -4.01 -0.77 -16.70
C THR A 3 -3.96 0.75 -16.83
N MET A 4 -3.62 1.23 -18.01
CA MET A 4 -3.78 2.64 -18.33
C MET A 4 -5.27 2.96 -18.41
N LYS A 5 -5.68 3.99 -17.65
CA LYS A 5 -7.07 4.44 -17.66
C LYS A 5 -7.26 5.53 -18.70
N LEU A 6 -8.42 5.51 -19.34
CA LEU A 6 -8.90 6.66 -20.09
C LEU A 6 -9.49 7.64 -19.09
N ASN A 7 -9.05 8.90 -19.12
CA ASN A 7 -9.49 9.92 -18.20
C ASN A 7 -10.54 10.83 -18.88
N ALA A 8 -11.54 11.22 -18.12
CA ALA A 8 -12.38 12.34 -18.50
C ALA A 8 -11.59 13.66 -18.37
N ALA A 9 -11.85 14.62 -19.25
CA ALA A 9 -11.19 15.92 -19.17
C ALA A 9 -11.40 16.61 -17.82
N ALA A 10 -12.57 16.43 -17.20
CA ALA A 10 -12.91 17.01 -15.91
C ALA A 10 -11.99 16.55 -14.77
N GLU A 11 -11.53 15.31 -14.77
CA GLU A 11 -10.60 14.79 -13.77
C GLU A 11 -9.21 15.44 -13.87
N LEU A 12 -8.80 15.81 -15.07
CA LEU A 12 -7.49 16.39 -15.37
C LEU A 12 -7.43 17.90 -15.18
N LEU A 13 -8.57 18.60 -15.28
CA LEU A 13 -8.62 20.07 -15.20
C LEU A 13 -7.89 20.66 -14.01
N PRO A 14 -8.05 20.14 -12.76
CA PRO A 14 -7.42 20.75 -11.58
C PRO A 14 -5.88 20.80 -11.65
N VAL A 15 -5.25 19.87 -12.37
CA VAL A 15 -3.78 19.79 -12.47
C VAL A 15 -3.19 21.06 -13.10
N SER A 16 -3.94 21.72 -13.99
CA SER A 16 -3.52 22.95 -14.68
C SER A 16 -3.92 24.24 -13.96
N TRP A 17 -4.73 24.16 -12.91
CA TRP A 17 -5.14 25.36 -12.16
C TRP A 17 -3.95 25.95 -11.42
N PRO A 18 -3.75 27.27 -11.46
CA PRO A 18 -2.62 27.92 -10.83
C PRO A 18 -2.46 27.61 -9.35
N GLU A 19 -3.56 27.44 -8.65
CA GLU A 19 -3.66 27.14 -7.20
C GLU A 19 -3.01 25.79 -6.87
N PHE A 20 -2.99 24.84 -7.84
CA PHE A 20 -2.31 23.55 -7.70
C PHE A 20 -0.97 23.52 -8.41
N ALA A 21 -0.91 24.04 -9.65
CA ALA A 21 0.26 23.90 -10.53
C ALA A 21 1.45 24.78 -10.12
N ARG A 22 1.22 25.89 -9.40
CA ARG A 22 2.24 26.88 -9.07
C ARG A 22 2.70 26.86 -7.59
N LEU A 23 2.31 25.85 -6.85
CA LEU A 23 2.71 25.70 -5.46
C LEU A 23 3.97 24.83 -5.36
N HIS A 24 4.96 25.30 -4.63
CA HIS A 24 6.18 24.52 -4.39
C HIS A 24 5.90 23.39 -3.39
N PRO A 25 6.46 22.16 -3.58
CA PRO A 25 6.23 21.04 -2.66
C PRO A 25 6.63 21.29 -1.20
N PHE A 26 7.53 22.23 -0.95
CA PHE A 26 7.98 22.66 0.37
C PHE A 26 7.43 24.04 0.77
N ALA A 27 6.32 24.46 0.17
CA ALA A 27 5.62 25.66 0.67
C ALA A 27 5.21 25.44 2.13
N PRO A 28 5.24 26.49 2.97
CA PRO A 28 4.74 26.39 4.34
C PRO A 28 3.32 25.84 4.38
N LEU A 29 3.01 24.98 5.35
CA LEU A 29 1.74 24.26 5.43
C LEU A 29 0.52 25.20 5.50
N ASP A 30 0.65 26.34 6.17
CA ASP A 30 -0.38 27.37 6.24
C ASP A 30 -0.68 28.05 4.89
N GLN A 31 0.27 27.99 3.95
CA GLN A 31 0.10 28.46 2.56
C GLN A 31 -0.39 27.37 1.60
N ALA A 32 -0.44 26.13 2.05
CA ALA A 32 -0.81 24.94 1.26
C ALA A 32 -2.11 24.26 1.75
N LEU A 33 -2.99 24.99 2.43
CA LEU A 33 -4.20 24.43 3.05
C LEU A 33 -5.09 23.66 2.07
N GLY A 34 -5.18 24.12 0.82
CA GLY A 34 -5.96 23.41 -0.21
C GLY A 34 -5.43 22.00 -0.49
N TYR A 35 -4.10 21.83 -0.58
CA TYR A 35 -3.48 20.53 -0.70
C TYR A 35 -3.67 19.67 0.55
N ARG A 36 -3.62 20.27 1.73
CA ARG A 36 -3.86 19.55 2.98
C ARG A 36 -5.27 18.99 3.03
N HIS A 37 -6.29 19.81 2.75
CA HIS A 37 -7.68 19.33 2.69
C HIS A 37 -7.88 18.23 1.63
N LEU A 38 -7.24 18.37 0.47
CA LEU A 38 -7.28 17.37 -0.57
C LEU A 38 -6.66 16.04 -0.12
N ALA A 39 -5.50 16.11 0.56
CA ALA A 39 -4.82 14.95 1.10
C ALA A 39 -5.65 14.26 2.19
N ASP A 40 -6.17 15.02 3.15
CA ASP A 40 -7.03 14.53 4.23
C ASP A 40 -8.27 13.81 3.68
N ASP A 41 -8.90 14.37 2.64
CA ASP A 41 -10.03 13.75 1.95
C ASP A 41 -9.62 12.42 1.31
N LEU A 42 -8.51 12.39 0.55
CA LEU A 42 -8.04 11.18 -0.11
C LEU A 42 -7.68 10.10 0.90
N GLU A 43 -6.95 10.42 1.95
CA GLU A 43 -6.57 9.45 2.99
C GLU A 43 -7.81 8.86 3.66
N ARG A 44 -8.79 9.70 4.01
CA ARG A 44 -10.06 9.26 4.59
C ARG A 44 -10.86 8.37 3.65
N TRP A 45 -10.98 8.73 2.36
CA TRP A 45 -11.73 7.93 1.39
C TRP A 45 -11.03 6.60 1.08
N LEU A 46 -9.71 6.62 0.91
CA LEU A 46 -8.93 5.39 0.69
C LEU A 46 -8.98 4.46 1.91
N ALA A 47 -8.96 5.01 3.12
CA ALA A 47 -9.14 4.23 4.35
C ALA A 47 -10.54 3.58 4.39
N ALA A 48 -11.59 4.33 4.05
CA ALA A 48 -12.96 3.81 4.01
C ALA A 48 -13.14 2.71 2.94
N LEU A 49 -12.58 2.91 1.74
CA LEU A 49 -12.66 1.95 0.64
C LEU A 49 -11.91 0.64 0.94
N THR A 50 -10.83 0.71 1.67
CA THR A 50 -9.95 -0.44 1.94
C THR A 50 -10.16 -1.09 3.31
N GLY A 51 -10.85 -0.40 4.22
CA GLY A 51 -11.08 -0.85 5.59
C GLY A 51 -9.87 -0.71 6.51
N PHE A 52 -8.86 0.06 6.13
CA PHE A 52 -7.71 0.36 6.96
C PHE A 52 -7.98 1.53 7.92
N ALA A 53 -7.18 1.61 8.98
CA ALA A 53 -7.31 2.64 10.00
C ALA A 53 -6.65 3.96 9.62
N ALA A 54 -5.58 3.91 8.83
CA ALA A 54 -4.84 5.08 8.37
C ALA A 54 -4.21 4.82 7.00
N VAL A 55 -3.97 5.90 6.26
CA VAL A 55 -3.32 5.89 4.94
C VAL A 55 -2.21 6.94 4.93
N SER A 56 -1.15 6.68 4.17
CA SER A 56 -0.13 7.68 3.82
C SER A 56 -0.04 7.82 2.31
N LEU A 57 -0.11 9.03 1.81
CA LEU A 57 0.03 9.37 0.38
C LEU A 57 1.49 9.57 -0.04
N GLN A 58 2.44 9.47 0.88
CA GLN A 58 3.83 9.82 0.64
C GLN A 58 4.55 8.98 -0.42
N PRO A 59 4.33 7.64 -0.57
CA PRO A 59 5.03 6.85 -1.58
C PRO A 59 4.69 7.27 -3.02
N ASN A 60 5.72 7.47 -3.84
CA ASN A 60 5.60 7.96 -5.23
C ASN A 60 5.27 6.87 -6.26
N ALA A 61 5.32 5.61 -5.88
CA ALA A 61 5.09 4.46 -6.76
C ALA A 61 4.63 3.24 -5.98
N GLY A 62 4.07 2.23 -6.66
CA GLY A 62 3.70 0.98 -6.02
C GLY A 62 4.87 0.29 -5.33
N SER A 63 6.03 0.18 -6.01
CA SER A 63 7.25 -0.40 -5.43
C SER A 63 7.77 0.38 -4.21
N GLN A 64 7.62 1.70 -4.20
CA GLN A 64 7.94 2.51 -3.03
C GLN A 64 6.92 2.29 -1.90
N GLY A 65 5.65 2.07 -2.24
CA GLY A 65 4.62 1.63 -1.29
C GLY A 65 4.93 0.24 -0.71
N GLU A 66 5.40 -0.69 -1.54
CA GLU A 66 5.88 -2.00 -1.05
C GLU A 66 7.00 -1.82 -0.01
N TYR A 67 8.02 -1.07 -0.35
CA TYR A 67 9.14 -0.79 0.53
C TYR A 67 8.71 -0.10 1.83
N ALA A 68 7.90 0.97 1.72
CA ALA A 68 7.37 1.70 2.88
C ALA A 68 6.55 0.80 3.80
N GLY A 69 5.65 -0.01 3.26
CA GLY A 69 4.82 -0.94 4.02
C GLY A 69 5.64 -1.97 4.79
N LEU A 70 6.69 -2.51 4.17
CA LEU A 70 7.60 -3.45 4.85
C LEU A 70 8.45 -2.76 5.92
N LEU A 71 8.85 -1.51 5.72
CA LEU A 71 9.53 -0.73 6.76
C LEU A 71 8.63 -0.48 7.96
N VAL A 72 7.34 -0.18 7.74
CA VAL A 72 6.33 -0.04 8.79
C VAL A 72 6.21 -1.34 9.61
N ILE A 73 6.08 -2.48 8.94
CA ILE A 73 6.05 -3.81 9.60
C ILE A 73 7.32 -4.02 10.44
N ARG A 74 8.49 -3.73 9.88
CA ARG A 74 9.75 -3.87 10.62
C ARG A 74 9.87 -2.93 11.81
N ALA A 75 9.41 -1.68 11.68
CA ALA A 75 9.41 -0.72 12.77
C ALA A 75 8.51 -1.20 13.91
N TRP A 76 7.34 -1.76 13.58
CA TRP A 76 6.44 -2.35 14.57
C TRP A 76 7.08 -3.54 15.29
N HIS A 77 7.69 -4.50 14.58
CA HIS A 77 8.41 -5.60 15.22
C HIS A 77 9.51 -5.11 16.15
N ARG A 78 10.31 -4.13 15.69
CA ARG A 78 11.39 -3.53 16.51
C ARG A 78 10.87 -2.88 17.79
N SER A 79 9.72 -2.19 17.71
CA SER A 79 9.12 -1.54 18.90
C SER A 79 8.70 -2.54 19.97
N ARG A 80 8.52 -3.81 19.58
CA ARG A 80 8.17 -4.93 20.46
C ARG A 80 9.39 -5.73 20.95
N GLY A 81 10.59 -5.38 20.53
CA GLY A 81 11.80 -6.12 20.80
C GLY A 81 12.06 -7.31 19.85
N ASP A 82 11.22 -7.50 18.84
CA ASP A 82 11.26 -8.62 17.90
C ASP A 82 12.21 -8.37 16.71
N ASN A 83 13.41 -7.84 16.98
CA ASN A 83 14.40 -7.48 15.96
C ASN A 83 14.89 -8.67 15.12
N HIS A 84 14.72 -9.88 15.64
CA HIS A 84 15.13 -11.15 15.02
C HIS A 84 14.17 -11.61 13.91
N ARG A 85 12.97 -11.04 13.82
CA ARG A 85 12.00 -11.36 12.76
C ARG A 85 12.44 -10.75 11.44
N ASP A 86 13.00 -11.60 10.58
CA ASP A 86 13.63 -11.19 9.31
C ASP A 86 13.18 -12.01 8.10
N ILE A 87 12.23 -12.93 8.26
CA ILE A 87 11.70 -13.77 7.16
C ILE A 87 10.45 -13.14 6.56
N CYS A 88 10.43 -13.05 5.23
CA CYS A 88 9.26 -12.68 4.44
C CYS A 88 8.86 -13.85 3.54
N LEU A 89 7.68 -14.41 3.77
CA LEU A 89 7.11 -15.42 2.90
C LEU A 89 6.53 -14.75 1.65
N ILE A 90 6.79 -15.30 0.47
CA ILE A 90 6.30 -14.75 -0.80
C ILE A 90 5.85 -15.90 -1.71
N PRO A 91 4.58 -15.96 -2.13
CA PRO A 91 4.10 -16.95 -3.08
C PRO A 91 4.83 -16.83 -4.43
N THR A 92 5.06 -17.97 -5.09
CA THR A 92 5.71 -18.00 -6.41
C THR A 92 4.92 -17.27 -7.50
N SER A 93 3.63 -17.01 -7.27
CA SER A 93 2.76 -16.19 -8.13
C SER A 93 2.95 -14.69 -7.97
N ALA A 94 3.76 -14.23 -7.00
CA ALA A 94 3.93 -12.82 -6.71
C ALA A 94 4.63 -12.07 -7.85
N HIS A 95 4.38 -10.76 -7.94
CA HIS A 95 5.11 -9.91 -8.86
C HIS A 95 6.60 -9.83 -8.47
N GLY A 96 7.50 -9.76 -9.45
CA GLY A 96 8.95 -9.75 -9.22
C GLY A 96 9.46 -8.58 -8.37
N THR A 97 8.70 -7.50 -8.21
CA THR A 97 9.04 -6.40 -7.32
C THR A 97 8.89 -6.75 -5.83
N ASN A 98 8.02 -7.70 -5.47
CA ASN A 98 7.78 -8.07 -4.08
C ASN A 98 9.06 -8.62 -3.40
N PRO A 99 9.77 -9.64 -3.96
CA PRO A 99 11.02 -10.09 -3.37
C PRO A 99 12.11 -9.01 -3.37
N ALA A 100 12.17 -8.15 -4.38
CA ALA A 100 13.13 -7.04 -4.42
C ALA A 100 12.88 -6.04 -3.28
N SER A 101 11.62 -5.65 -3.07
CA SER A 101 11.23 -4.75 -1.96
C SER A 101 11.50 -5.38 -0.59
N ALA A 102 11.26 -6.68 -0.43
CA ALA A 102 11.56 -7.40 0.81
C ALA A 102 13.07 -7.38 1.13
N VAL A 103 13.91 -7.65 0.14
CA VAL A 103 15.38 -7.60 0.30
C VAL A 103 15.83 -6.17 0.61
N MET A 104 15.32 -5.16 -0.09
CA MET A 104 15.61 -3.74 0.19
C MET A 104 15.23 -3.34 1.62
N ALA A 105 14.11 -3.86 2.12
CA ALA A 105 13.69 -3.65 3.50
C ALA A 105 14.53 -4.45 4.51
N GLY A 106 15.52 -5.25 4.07
CA GLY A 106 16.40 -6.07 4.91
C GLY A 106 15.75 -7.34 5.42
N LEU A 107 14.76 -7.87 4.70
CA LEU A 107 14.15 -9.18 4.96
C LEU A 107 14.75 -10.26 4.06
N LYS A 108 14.69 -11.49 4.53
CA LYS A 108 15.06 -12.69 3.76
C LYS A 108 13.82 -13.32 3.19
N VAL A 109 13.83 -13.52 1.88
CA VAL A 109 12.70 -14.09 1.15
C VAL A 109 12.70 -15.62 1.26
N VAL A 110 11.56 -16.17 1.60
CA VAL A 110 11.27 -17.61 1.53
C VAL A 110 10.07 -17.79 0.61
N ALA A 111 10.24 -18.59 -0.44
CA ALA A 111 9.18 -18.85 -1.39
C ALA A 111 8.13 -19.81 -0.81
N VAL A 112 6.87 -19.55 -1.12
CA VAL A 112 5.74 -20.42 -0.86
C VAL A 112 5.24 -20.94 -2.19
N ALA A 113 4.99 -22.25 -2.30
CA ALA A 113 4.49 -22.88 -3.53
C ALA A 113 3.08 -22.40 -3.88
N CYS A 114 2.75 -22.48 -5.16
CA CYS A 114 1.38 -22.40 -5.67
C CYS A 114 0.98 -23.72 -6.30
N ASP A 115 -0.31 -24.04 -6.28
CA ASP A 115 -0.87 -25.19 -6.95
C ASP A 115 -0.92 -25.00 -8.49
N ALA A 116 -1.41 -26.01 -9.21
CA ALA A 116 -1.51 -25.97 -10.67
C ALA A 116 -2.51 -24.91 -11.19
N GLU A 117 -3.46 -24.52 -10.37
CA GLU A 117 -4.46 -23.49 -10.64
C GLU A 117 -3.97 -22.09 -10.27
N GLY A 118 -2.80 -21.97 -9.66
CA GLY A 118 -2.18 -20.71 -9.27
C GLY A 118 -2.63 -20.16 -7.91
N ASN A 119 -3.33 -20.98 -7.10
CA ASN A 119 -3.62 -20.63 -5.70
C ASN A 119 -2.39 -20.87 -4.84
N ILE A 120 -2.33 -20.19 -3.70
CA ILE A 120 -1.29 -20.45 -2.70
C ILE A 120 -1.49 -21.84 -2.10
N ASP A 121 -0.45 -22.67 -2.13
CA ASP A 121 -0.43 -23.94 -1.44
C ASP A 121 -0.46 -23.70 0.07
N GLN A 122 -1.63 -23.98 0.68
CA GLN A 122 -1.85 -23.68 2.09
C GLN A 122 -1.07 -24.63 3.01
N ASP A 123 -0.78 -25.84 2.57
CA ASP A 123 0.02 -26.80 3.35
C ASP A 123 1.49 -26.37 3.36
N ASP A 124 2.05 -25.94 2.21
CA ASP A 124 3.40 -25.38 2.16
C ASP A 124 3.49 -24.07 2.95
N LEU A 125 2.48 -23.18 2.84
CA LEU A 125 2.42 -21.97 3.65
C LEU A 125 2.46 -22.27 5.15
N ALA A 126 1.65 -23.23 5.61
CA ALA A 126 1.61 -23.62 7.02
C ALA A 126 2.93 -24.25 7.48
N ALA A 127 3.54 -25.07 6.62
CA ALA A 127 4.85 -25.67 6.88
C ALA A 127 5.93 -24.60 7.03
N ARG A 128 6.01 -23.64 6.08
CA ARG A 128 6.97 -22.53 6.12
C ARG A 128 6.73 -21.60 7.32
N ALA A 129 5.48 -21.25 7.59
CA ALA A 129 5.15 -20.42 8.75
C ALA A 129 5.56 -21.09 10.06
N THR A 130 5.43 -22.40 10.16
CA THR A 130 5.87 -23.19 11.34
C THR A 130 7.39 -23.28 11.41
N GLU A 131 8.07 -23.57 10.27
CA GLU A 131 9.54 -23.66 10.18
C GLU A 131 10.21 -22.35 10.64
N TYR A 132 9.62 -21.22 10.27
CA TYR A 132 10.17 -19.89 10.57
C TYR A 132 9.39 -19.13 11.66
N ALA A 133 8.58 -19.80 12.49
CA ALA A 133 7.65 -19.17 13.43
C ALA A 133 8.29 -18.07 14.30
N ASP A 134 9.51 -18.32 14.81
CA ASP A 134 10.24 -17.36 15.63
C ASP A 134 10.78 -16.16 14.82
N ARG A 135 10.98 -16.32 13.52
CA ARG A 135 11.59 -15.32 12.64
C ARG A 135 10.64 -14.73 11.61
N LEU A 136 9.39 -15.19 11.54
CA LEU A 136 8.43 -14.72 10.55
C LEU A 136 8.09 -13.25 10.80
N ALA A 137 8.49 -12.38 9.88
CA ALA A 137 8.17 -10.95 9.90
C ALA A 137 6.90 -10.66 9.10
N ALA A 138 6.80 -11.18 7.88
CA ALA A 138 5.70 -10.87 6.98
C ALA A 138 5.41 -11.98 5.97
N LEU A 139 4.18 -11.98 5.46
CA LEU A 139 3.81 -12.56 4.17
C LEU A 139 3.51 -11.41 3.21
N MET A 140 4.04 -11.44 1.98
CA MET A 140 3.58 -10.57 0.89
C MET A 140 2.68 -11.38 -0.04
N VAL A 141 1.43 -10.96 -0.20
CA VAL A 141 0.45 -11.62 -1.07
C VAL A 141 -0.17 -10.61 -2.02
N THR A 142 -0.35 -10.99 -3.29
CA THR A 142 -1.08 -10.21 -4.30
C THR A 142 -2.52 -10.72 -4.37
N TYR A 143 -3.51 -9.85 -4.24
CA TYR A 143 -4.91 -10.25 -4.25
C TYR A 143 -5.80 -9.28 -5.07
N PRO A 144 -6.53 -9.76 -6.10
CA PRO A 144 -6.31 -11.07 -6.73
C PRO A 144 -4.88 -11.24 -7.25
N SER A 145 -4.44 -12.49 -7.42
CA SER A 145 -3.05 -12.80 -7.80
C SER A 145 -2.68 -12.27 -9.19
N THR A 146 -1.39 -12.33 -9.54
CA THR A 146 -0.92 -11.98 -10.90
C THR A 146 -1.52 -12.88 -11.98
N HIS A 147 -1.98 -14.08 -11.63
CA HIS A 147 -2.72 -14.99 -12.51
C HIS A 147 -4.22 -14.72 -12.55
N GLY A 148 -4.71 -13.71 -11.82
CA GLY A 148 -6.14 -13.36 -11.74
C GLY A 148 -6.93 -14.25 -10.79
N VAL A 149 -6.27 -15.01 -9.94
CA VAL A 149 -6.92 -15.90 -8.97
C VAL A 149 -7.34 -15.13 -7.72
N PHE A 150 -8.60 -15.26 -7.33
CA PHE A 150 -9.09 -14.87 -6.03
C PHE A 150 -8.93 -16.02 -5.04
N GLU A 151 -7.99 -15.89 -4.13
CA GLU A 151 -7.74 -16.85 -3.06
C GLU A 151 -8.99 -17.00 -2.17
N THR A 152 -9.72 -18.10 -2.31
CA THR A 152 -10.90 -18.36 -1.47
C THR A 152 -10.54 -18.50 0.01
N GLY A 153 -9.32 -18.97 0.28
CA GLY A 153 -8.74 -19.15 1.60
C GLY A 153 -8.04 -17.92 2.19
N ILE A 154 -8.16 -16.72 1.59
CA ILE A 154 -7.37 -15.54 2.00
C ILE A 154 -7.44 -15.24 3.49
N ARG A 155 -8.60 -15.40 4.14
CA ARG A 155 -8.74 -15.20 5.59
C ARG A 155 -7.92 -16.20 6.38
N HIS A 156 -7.97 -17.47 5.99
CA HIS A 156 -7.18 -18.52 6.63
C HIS A 156 -5.67 -18.29 6.43
N ILE A 157 -5.25 -17.85 5.26
CA ILE A 157 -3.86 -17.48 4.96
C ILE A 157 -3.40 -16.38 5.92
N CYS A 158 -4.21 -15.32 6.11
CA CYS A 158 -3.90 -14.27 7.07
C CYS A 158 -3.80 -14.81 8.51
N GLU A 159 -4.74 -15.65 8.93
CA GLU A 159 -4.76 -16.26 10.26
C GLU A 159 -3.53 -17.14 10.52
N VAL A 160 -3.07 -17.90 9.52
CA VAL A 160 -1.83 -18.71 9.64
C VAL A 160 -0.65 -17.82 9.94
N VAL A 161 -0.48 -16.72 9.19
CA VAL A 161 0.62 -15.78 9.38
C VAL A 161 0.56 -15.11 10.75
N HIS A 162 -0.61 -14.63 11.15
CA HIS A 162 -0.79 -13.95 12.44
C HIS A 162 -0.53 -14.90 13.64
N ARG A 163 -0.95 -16.16 13.56
CA ARG A 163 -0.67 -17.15 14.62
C ARG A 163 0.82 -17.36 14.86
N HIS A 164 1.65 -17.13 13.86
CA HIS A 164 3.12 -17.23 13.95
C HIS A 164 3.79 -15.87 14.18
N GLY A 165 2.99 -14.82 14.49
CA GLY A 165 3.48 -13.49 14.84
C GLY A 165 3.89 -12.60 13.65
N GLY A 166 3.72 -13.08 12.41
CA GLY A 166 3.96 -12.31 11.19
C GLY A 166 2.84 -11.31 10.90
N GLN A 167 3.09 -10.39 9.98
CA GLN A 167 2.12 -9.43 9.45
C GLN A 167 1.82 -9.72 7.97
N VAL A 168 0.61 -9.41 7.54
CA VAL A 168 0.20 -9.62 6.15
C VAL A 168 0.30 -8.32 5.36
N TYR A 169 1.24 -8.29 4.42
CA TYR A 169 1.34 -7.24 3.41
C TYR A 169 0.58 -7.68 2.16
N LEU A 170 -0.39 -6.89 1.73
CA LEU A 170 -1.17 -7.13 0.51
C LEU A 170 -0.72 -6.19 -0.60
N ASP A 171 -0.33 -6.77 -1.72
CA ASP A 171 -0.09 -6.03 -2.96
C ASP A 171 -1.44 -5.64 -3.59
N GLY A 172 -1.78 -4.37 -3.51
CA GLY A 172 -3.03 -3.79 -4.00
C GLY A 172 -2.98 -3.32 -5.45
N ALA A 173 -2.04 -3.79 -6.25
CA ALA A 173 -1.97 -3.45 -7.67
C ALA A 173 -3.26 -3.79 -8.44
N ASN A 174 -3.99 -4.80 -7.99
CA ASN A 174 -5.25 -5.26 -8.57
C ASN A 174 -6.50 -4.81 -7.79
N LEU A 175 -6.40 -3.76 -6.96
CA LEU A 175 -7.50 -3.28 -6.11
C LEU A 175 -8.77 -2.93 -6.90
N ASN A 176 -8.66 -2.57 -8.18
CA ASN A 176 -9.81 -2.32 -9.05
C ASN A 176 -10.79 -3.51 -9.14
N ALA A 177 -10.34 -4.73 -8.86
CA ALA A 177 -11.19 -5.91 -8.79
C ALA A 177 -11.89 -6.08 -7.42
N GLN A 178 -11.56 -5.26 -6.44
CA GLN A 178 -12.04 -5.37 -5.07
C GLN A 178 -12.96 -4.21 -4.64
N VAL A 179 -12.74 -3.01 -5.18
CA VAL A 179 -13.52 -1.81 -4.79
C VAL A 179 -15.02 -2.09 -4.87
N GLY A 180 -15.73 -1.81 -3.79
CA GLY A 180 -17.16 -2.07 -3.66
C GLY A 180 -17.53 -3.53 -3.32
N LEU A 181 -16.63 -4.48 -3.47
CA LEU A 181 -16.88 -5.92 -3.27
C LEU A 181 -16.18 -6.48 -2.03
N SER A 182 -14.92 -6.08 -1.80
CA SER A 182 -14.15 -6.53 -0.63
C SER A 182 -13.23 -5.42 -0.12
N ARG A 183 -12.85 -5.52 1.15
CA ARG A 183 -11.95 -4.56 1.80
C ARG A 183 -10.75 -5.31 2.38
N PRO A 184 -9.52 -5.00 1.94
CA PRO A 184 -8.32 -5.68 2.43
C PRO A 184 -8.19 -5.71 3.97
N GLY A 185 -8.43 -4.60 4.63
CA GLY A 185 -8.39 -4.52 6.09
C GLY A 185 -9.44 -5.41 6.80
N ALA A 186 -10.55 -5.73 6.12
CA ALA A 186 -11.61 -6.54 6.71
C ALA A 186 -11.38 -8.05 6.65
N PHE A 187 -10.47 -8.52 5.78
CA PHE A 187 -10.16 -9.95 5.70
C PHE A 187 -8.81 -10.33 6.31
N GLY A 188 -8.08 -9.36 6.90
CA GLY A 188 -6.89 -9.65 7.69
C GLY A 188 -5.58 -9.14 7.11
N ALA A 189 -5.60 -8.32 6.05
CA ALA A 189 -4.39 -7.62 5.64
C ALA A 189 -4.02 -6.53 6.66
N ASP A 190 -2.73 -6.44 7.01
CA ASP A 190 -2.21 -5.43 7.95
C ASP A 190 -1.71 -4.19 7.24
N VAL A 191 -1.15 -4.37 6.06
CA VAL A 191 -0.68 -3.29 5.17
C VAL A 191 -1.12 -3.60 3.75
N CYS A 192 -1.50 -2.57 3.00
CA CYS A 192 -1.73 -2.68 1.57
C CYS A 192 -1.20 -1.44 0.86
N HIS A 193 -0.40 -1.60 -0.20
CA HIS A 193 -0.19 -0.48 -1.10
C HIS A 193 -1.29 -0.39 -2.14
N LEU A 194 -1.59 0.83 -2.54
CA LEU A 194 -2.57 1.15 -3.58
C LEU A 194 -1.83 1.77 -4.76
N ASN A 195 -2.36 1.57 -5.97
CA ASN A 195 -1.82 2.28 -7.14
C ASN A 195 -2.88 3.25 -7.65
N LEU A 196 -2.74 4.55 -7.33
CA LEU A 196 -3.70 5.56 -7.81
C LEU A 196 -3.68 5.67 -9.33
N HIS A 197 -2.54 5.35 -9.96
CA HIS A 197 -2.37 5.27 -11.41
C HIS A 197 -2.92 3.97 -12.06
N LYS A 198 -3.57 3.09 -11.27
CA LYS A 198 -4.29 1.91 -11.78
C LYS A 198 -5.77 1.98 -11.47
N THR A 199 -6.14 2.05 -10.19
CA THR A 199 -7.53 2.00 -9.73
C THR A 199 -8.20 3.38 -9.73
N PHE A 200 -7.45 4.47 -9.49
CA PHE A 200 -7.97 5.80 -9.24
C PHE A 200 -7.54 6.84 -10.28
N CYS A 201 -7.46 6.41 -11.53
CA CYS A 201 -7.43 7.22 -12.75
C CYS A 201 -6.22 8.14 -12.98
N ILE A 202 -5.16 8.12 -12.18
CA ILE A 202 -3.97 8.88 -12.53
C ILE A 202 -3.36 8.32 -13.82
N PRO A 203 -3.15 9.14 -14.87
CA PRO A 203 -2.52 8.68 -16.10
C PRO A 203 -1.02 8.45 -15.87
N HIS A 204 -0.57 7.21 -16.01
CA HIS A 204 0.84 6.84 -15.83
C HIS A 204 1.65 6.98 -17.13
N GLY A 205 0.99 6.97 -18.26
CA GLY A 205 1.55 7.34 -19.57
C GLY A 205 2.75 6.49 -20.03
N GLY A 206 2.82 5.23 -19.60
CA GLY A 206 3.97 4.37 -19.94
C GLY A 206 5.24 4.67 -19.17
N GLY A 207 5.15 5.34 -17.99
CA GLY A 207 6.29 5.64 -17.13
C GLY A 207 6.30 7.08 -16.57
N GLY A 208 5.16 7.75 -16.63
CA GLY A 208 4.96 9.05 -15.98
C GLY A 208 4.89 8.94 -14.45
N PRO A 209 4.59 10.06 -13.76
CA PRO A 209 4.52 10.06 -12.31
C PRO A 209 3.43 9.10 -11.80
N GLY A 210 3.72 8.43 -10.69
CA GLY A 210 2.82 7.52 -10.01
C GLY A 210 2.57 7.96 -8.57
N VAL A 211 1.61 7.32 -7.92
CA VAL A 211 1.39 7.40 -6.47
C VAL A 211 1.06 6.01 -5.97
N GLY A 212 1.74 5.60 -4.92
CA GLY A 212 1.55 4.29 -4.28
C GLY A 212 1.25 4.41 -2.79
N PRO A 213 0.08 4.96 -2.40
CA PRO A 213 -0.28 5.08 -0.99
C PRO A 213 -0.23 3.74 -0.28
N ILE A 214 0.05 3.78 1.02
CA ILE A 214 -0.09 2.61 1.88
C ILE A 214 -1.22 2.81 2.88
N GLY A 215 -2.13 1.83 2.96
CA GLY A 215 -3.12 1.72 4.03
C GLY A 215 -2.64 0.72 5.06
N VAL A 216 -2.89 0.99 6.34
CA VAL A 216 -2.41 0.15 7.44
C VAL A 216 -3.47 -0.09 8.50
N ALA A 217 -3.39 -1.25 9.15
CA ALA A 217 -4.18 -1.58 10.34
C ALA A 217 -3.84 -0.66 11.52
N ALA A 218 -4.75 -0.55 12.49
CA ALA A 218 -4.65 0.42 13.58
C ALA A 218 -3.33 0.33 14.38
N HIS A 219 -2.83 -0.88 14.64
CA HIS A 219 -1.59 -1.08 15.39
C HIS A 219 -0.33 -0.63 14.64
N LEU A 220 -0.42 -0.49 13.32
CA LEU A 220 0.67 -0.02 12.44
C LEU A 220 0.61 1.48 12.15
N ALA A 221 -0.52 2.14 12.39
CA ALA A 221 -0.71 3.56 12.08
C ALA A 221 0.37 4.49 12.69
N PRO A 222 0.84 4.27 13.95
CA PRO A 222 1.91 5.11 14.51
C PRO A 222 3.25 5.05 13.79
N PHE A 223 3.45 4.05 12.93
CA PHE A 223 4.70 3.79 12.20
C PHE A 223 4.68 4.28 10.76
N LEU A 224 3.59 4.89 10.29
CA LEU A 224 3.52 5.47 8.96
C LEU A 224 4.68 6.45 8.69
N PRO A 225 5.07 6.65 7.42
CA PRO A 225 6.15 7.57 7.08
C PRO A 225 5.93 8.97 7.66
N GLY A 226 6.90 9.45 8.44
CA GLY A 226 6.93 10.83 8.89
C GLY A 226 7.63 11.73 7.88
N HIS A 227 7.64 13.05 8.16
CA HIS A 227 8.36 14.00 7.33
C HIS A 227 8.90 15.16 8.20
N PRO A 228 10.13 15.65 7.95
CA PRO A 228 10.73 16.71 8.79
C PRO A 228 9.95 18.04 8.83
N PHE A 229 9.10 18.30 7.85
CA PHE A 229 8.29 19.52 7.76
C PHE A 229 6.86 19.33 8.25
N GLU A 230 6.55 18.20 8.89
CA GLU A 230 5.22 17.90 9.44
C GLU A 230 5.34 17.39 10.87
N ASP A 231 4.27 17.53 11.63
CA ASP A 231 4.16 16.88 12.92
C ASP A 231 4.14 15.37 12.73
N GLN A 232 5.08 14.68 13.34
CA GLN A 232 5.20 13.23 13.20
C GLN A 232 5.22 12.54 14.56
N THR A 233 4.75 11.30 14.59
CA THR A 233 4.84 10.48 15.80
C THR A 233 6.29 10.06 16.03
N ALA A 234 6.67 9.87 17.29
CA ALA A 234 8.02 9.41 17.65
C ALA A 234 8.33 7.99 17.10
N SER A 235 7.30 7.22 16.76
CA SER A 235 7.41 5.86 16.21
C SER A 235 7.47 5.82 14.68
N ALA A 236 7.17 6.96 14.00
CA ALA A 236 7.13 7.02 12.55
C ALA A 236 8.46 6.58 11.92
N ILE A 237 8.38 5.85 10.81
CA ILE A 237 9.57 5.62 9.99
C ILE A 237 10.00 6.93 9.34
N GLY A 238 11.26 7.03 8.91
CA GLY A 238 11.74 8.18 8.17
C GLY A 238 10.96 8.40 6.86
N PRO A 239 11.13 9.57 6.21
CA PRO A 239 10.48 9.86 4.96
C PRO A 239 10.90 8.87 3.87
N VAL A 240 9.96 8.45 3.04
CA VAL A 240 10.20 7.57 1.89
C VAL A 240 10.22 8.34 0.57
N SER A 241 9.85 9.62 0.59
CA SER A 241 9.98 10.55 -0.55
C SER A 241 10.47 11.91 -0.08
N ALA A 242 10.95 12.73 -1.01
CA ALA A 242 11.49 14.05 -0.69
C ALA A 242 10.40 15.05 -0.22
N ALA A 243 9.19 14.94 -0.75
CA ALA A 243 8.06 15.79 -0.37
C ALA A 243 7.07 15.01 0.53
N ALA A 244 6.47 15.68 1.50
CA ALA A 244 5.55 15.08 2.46
C ALA A 244 4.36 14.35 1.80
N LEU A 245 3.80 14.92 0.74
CA LEU A 245 2.72 14.33 -0.05
C LEU A 245 3.19 13.59 -1.30
N GLY A 246 4.49 13.26 -1.39
CA GLY A 246 5.05 12.53 -2.52
C GLY A 246 4.80 13.23 -3.87
N SER A 247 4.04 12.60 -4.76
CA SER A 247 3.67 13.16 -6.06
C SER A 247 2.43 14.06 -5.98
N ALA A 248 2.47 15.09 -5.15
CA ALA A 248 1.32 15.95 -4.83
C ALA A 248 0.61 16.51 -6.06
N SER A 249 1.35 16.89 -7.11
CA SER A 249 0.80 17.55 -8.31
C SER A 249 -0.27 16.73 -9.06
N ILE A 250 -0.28 15.41 -8.88
CA ILE A 250 -1.25 14.51 -9.55
C ILE A 250 -2.33 13.98 -8.62
N LEU A 251 -2.26 14.23 -7.32
CA LEU A 251 -3.32 13.85 -6.37
C LEU A 251 -4.69 14.47 -6.72
N PRO A 252 -4.78 15.71 -7.26
CA PRO A 252 -6.06 16.28 -7.66
C PRO A 252 -6.85 15.42 -8.64
N ILE A 253 -6.19 14.60 -9.47
CA ILE A 253 -6.85 13.70 -10.44
C ILE A 253 -7.67 12.64 -9.71
N SER A 254 -7.07 11.91 -8.78
CA SER A 254 -7.79 10.89 -8.00
C SER A 254 -8.83 11.51 -7.07
N TRP A 255 -8.54 12.69 -6.51
CA TRP A 255 -9.49 13.42 -5.68
C TRP A 255 -10.72 13.81 -6.49
N MET A 256 -10.54 14.38 -7.70
CA MET A 256 -11.64 14.75 -8.56
C MET A 256 -12.44 13.53 -9.03
N TYR A 257 -11.75 12.44 -9.40
CA TYR A 257 -12.39 11.18 -9.79
C TYR A 257 -13.33 10.67 -8.69
N LEU A 258 -12.82 10.50 -7.48
CA LEU A 258 -13.63 10.03 -6.34
C LEU A 258 -14.77 10.99 -6.00
N ARG A 259 -14.54 12.30 -6.12
CA ARG A 259 -15.56 13.32 -5.88
C ARG A 259 -16.68 13.28 -6.90
N MET A 260 -16.35 13.02 -8.16
CA MET A 260 -17.33 12.91 -9.26
C MET A 260 -18.14 11.62 -9.18
N MET A 261 -17.49 10.52 -8.82
CA MET A 261 -18.17 9.23 -8.67
C MET A 261 -19.14 9.24 -7.48
N GLY A 262 -18.77 9.88 -6.39
CA GLY A 262 -19.58 9.92 -5.17
C GLY A 262 -19.50 8.66 -4.33
N ALA A 263 -20.28 8.64 -3.24
CA ALA A 263 -20.25 7.54 -2.27
C ALA A 263 -21.01 6.29 -2.72
N ASP A 264 -21.86 6.41 -3.72
CA ASP A 264 -22.76 5.34 -4.19
C ASP A 264 -22.20 4.59 -5.42
N ALA A 265 -20.98 4.93 -5.86
CA ALA A 265 -20.35 4.38 -7.06
C ALA A 265 -19.47 3.16 -6.78
#